data_6ce55f7cc468a129fe1c5f261153681c
#
_entry.id   6ce55f7cc468a129fe1c5f261153681c
#
_cell.length_a   1.000
_cell.length_b   1.000
_cell.length_c   1.000
_cell.angle_alpha   90.00
_cell.angle_beta   90.00
_cell.angle_gamma   90.00
#
_symmetry.space_group_name_H-M   'P 1'
#
loop_
_entity.id
_entity.type
_entity.pdbx_description
1 polymer ?
#
loop_
_entity_poly.entity_id
_entity_poly.type
_entity_poly.pdbx_seq_one_letter_code
_entity_poly.pdbx_strand_id
1 'polypeptide(L)'
;LTAENLMKMQYMHPEKDLYYFNDADEFVEEAEKHGHAIIGHTLVWHAMAPPWIFKDKGGKEVSARELRKRMKDHIYKIAGRYRGRIAYWDVVNEAVKLRTVKDENGNRVEKAFFRESPWYTIMGERFLEDAFKFTAAADPDAKLLYNDFTMTNPKKAQFVADMCTNLRRKGCQVDGVGF
;
A
#
# COMPACT_ATOMS: atom_id res chain seq x y z
N LEU A 1 -2.19 1.10 17.90
CA LEU A 1 -1.82 -0.29 17.64
C LEU A 1 -1.72 -0.54 16.14
N THR A 2 -0.78 -1.40 15.72
CA THR A 2 -0.66 -1.85 14.33
C THR A 2 -0.86 -3.36 14.29
N ALA A 3 -1.72 -3.84 13.40
CA ALA A 3 -1.88 -5.25 13.13
C ALA A 3 -0.65 -5.74 12.35
N GLU A 4 0.24 -6.49 13.00
CA GLU A 4 1.52 -6.90 12.39
C GLU A 4 1.34 -7.67 11.07
N ASN A 5 0.43 -8.64 11.04
CA ASN A 5 0.14 -9.46 9.85
C ASN A 5 -1.34 -9.53 9.49
N LEU A 6 -2.23 -9.43 10.47
CA LEU A 6 -3.65 -9.75 10.33
C LEU A 6 -4.37 -8.99 9.21
N MET A 7 -3.95 -7.76 8.92
CA MET A 7 -4.56 -6.90 7.91
C MET A 7 -3.84 -6.93 6.55
N LYS A 8 -2.83 -7.78 6.37
CA LYS A 8 -2.16 -7.93 5.06
C LYS A 8 -3.01 -8.75 4.08
N MET A 9 -2.89 -8.43 2.80
CA MET A 9 -3.72 -9.03 1.75
C MET A 9 -3.72 -10.56 1.78
N GLN A 10 -2.56 -11.18 2.00
CA GLN A 10 -2.44 -12.64 2.03
C GLN A 10 -3.31 -13.30 3.11
N TYR A 11 -3.55 -12.62 4.24
CA TYR A 11 -4.36 -13.15 5.33
C TYR A 11 -5.83 -12.80 5.16
N MET A 12 -6.15 -11.55 4.78
CA MET A 12 -7.54 -11.11 4.67
C MET A 12 -8.21 -11.49 3.35
N HIS A 13 -7.45 -11.64 2.25
CA HIS A 13 -7.96 -11.85 0.90
C HIS A 13 -7.06 -12.82 0.11
N PRO A 14 -6.90 -14.08 0.61
CA PRO A 14 -5.96 -15.04 0.05
C PRO A 14 -6.33 -15.52 -1.36
N GLU A 15 -7.62 -15.54 -1.71
CA GLU A 15 -8.15 -15.94 -3.01
C GLU A 15 -9.15 -14.89 -3.51
N LYS A 16 -9.36 -14.82 -4.83
CA LYS A 16 -10.09 -13.75 -5.51
C LYS A 16 -11.46 -13.42 -4.89
N ASP A 17 -12.19 -14.42 -4.44
CA ASP A 17 -13.57 -14.24 -3.92
C ASP A 17 -13.67 -14.67 -2.45
N LEU A 18 -12.53 -14.88 -1.77
CA LEU A 18 -12.46 -15.39 -0.40
C LEU A 18 -11.83 -14.34 0.53
N TYR A 19 -12.56 -14.01 1.59
CA TYR A 19 -12.14 -13.07 2.61
C TYR A 19 -12.20 -13.70 3.99
N TYR A 20 -11.15 -13.48 4.79
CA TYR A 20 -11.09 -13.84 6.21
C TYR A 20 -11.00 -12.58 7.06
N PHE A 21 -12.02 -12.31 7.84
CA PHE A 21 -12.09 -11.11 8.66
C PHE A 21 -11.98 -11.36 10.16
N ASN A 22 -12.19 -12.61 10.62
CA ASN A 22 -12.37 -12.93 12.03
C ASN A 22 -11.24 -12.37 12.90
N ASP A 23 -9.98 -12.66 12.56
CA ASP A 23 -8.83 -12.23 13.38
C ASP A 23 -8.65 -10.69 13.36
N ALA A 24 -8.93 -10.06 12.21
CA ALA A 24 -8.86 -8.61 12.09
C ALA A 24 -10.05 -7.92 12.78
N ASP A 25 -11.23 -8.53 12.76
CA ASP A 25 -12.40 -8.03 13.51
C ASP A 25 -12.13 -8.07 15.02
N GLU A 26 -11.64 -9.20 15.55
CA GLU A 26 -11.27 -9.35 16.96
C GLU A 26 -10.19 -8.32 17.37
N PHE A 27 -9.16 -8.15 16.55
CA PHE A 27 -8.13 -7.15 16.80
C PHE A 27 -8.70 -5.73 16.86
N VAL A 28 -9.58 -5.36 15.92
CA VAL A 28 -10.20 -4.03 15.88
C VAL A 28 -11.11 -3.82 17.09
N GLU A 29 -11.94 -4.81 17.42
CA GLU A 29 -12.85 -4.75 18.59
C GLU A 29 -12.09 -4.60 19.92
N GLU A 30 -11.00 -5.37 20.11
CA GLU A 30 -10.18 -5.25 21.32
C GLU A 30 -9.45 -3.91 21.39
N ALA A 31 -8.94 -3.40 20.27
CA ALA A 31 -8.30 -2.09 20.23
C ALA A 31 -9.28 -0.97 20.60
N GLU A 32 -10.49 -0.98 20.04
CA GLU A 32 -11.55 -0.01 20.35
C GLU A 32 -11.99 -0.08 21.81
N LYS A 33 -12.18 -1.26 22.35
CA LYS A 33 -12.57 -1.50 23.75
C LYS A 33 -11.55 -0.87 24.74
N HIS A 34 -10.28 -0.82 24.35
CA HIS A 34 -9.22 -0.23 25.17
C HIS A 34 -8.86 1.22 24.75
N GLY A 35 -9.64 1.84 23.85
CA GLY A 35 -9.43 3.21 23.42
C GLY A 35 -8.16 3.45 22.60
N HIS A 36 -7.65 2.42 21.92
CA HIS A 36 -6.44 2.52 21.10
C HIS A 36 -6.76 3.00 19.68
N ALA A 37 -5.95 3.93 19.16
CA ALA A 37 -5.94 4.23 17.74
C ALA A 37 -5.31 3.09 16.95
N ILE A 38 -5.90 2.74 15.80
CA ILE A 38 -5.49 1.60 14.98
C ILE A 38 -4.82 2.11 13.69
N ILE A 39 -3.68 1.50 13.35
CA ILE A 39 -3.04 1.64 12.04
C ILE A 39 -3.32 0.35 11.26
N GLY A 40 -4.10 0.46 10.19
CA GLY A 40 -4.36 -0.64 9.26
C GLY A 40 -3.16 -0.86 8.34
N HIS A 41 -2.42 -1.93 8.55
CA HIS A 41 -1.22 -2.25 7.81
C HIS A 41 -1.41 -3.57 7.05
N THR A 42 -1.40 -3.61 5.76
CA THR A 42 -1.32 -2.58 4.73
C THR A 42 -2.22 -2.98 3.55
N LEU A 43 -2.78 -1.99 2.83
CA LEU A 43 -3.72 -2.31 1.74
C LEU A 43 -3.01 -2.79 0.47
N VAL A 44 -1.91 -2.14 0.08
CA VAL A 44 -1.18 -2.46 -1.16
C VAL A 44 0.31 -2.64 -0.86
N TRP A 45 0.78 -3.87 -0.99
CA TRP A 45 2.18 -4.23 -0.82
C TRP A 45 2.60 -5.30 -1.82
N HIS A 46 3.86 -5.32 -2.24
CA HIS A 46 4.38 -6.31 -3.20
C HIS A 46 4.71 -7.65 -2.54
N ALA A 47 5.09 -7.63 -1.26
CA ALA A 47 5.22 -8.84 -0.46
C ALA A 47 3.84 -9.18 0.15
N MET A 48 3.61 -10.43 0.47
CA MET A 48 2.36 -10.93 1.05
C MET A 48 1.09 -10.55 0.27
N ALA A 49 1.24 -10.33 -1.05
CA ALA A 49 0.15 -10.23 -2.01
C ALA A 49 -0.02 -11.58 -2.70
N PRO A 50 -1.19 -12.22 -2.63
CA PRO A 50 -1.39 -13.55 -3.19
C PRO A 50 -1.32 -13.51 -4.72
N PRO A 51 -0.84 -14.60 -5.39
CA PRO A 51 -0.62 -14.61 -6.83
C PRO A 51 -1.84 -14.25 -7.67
N TRP A 52 -3.05 -14.57 -7.21
CA TRP A 52 -4.29 -14.31 -7.94
C TRP A 52 -4.50 -12.82 -8.26
N ILE A 53 -3.92 -11.91 -7.46
CA ILE A 53 -4.09 -10.48 -7.71
C ILE A 53 -3.39 -10.06 -9.02
N PHE A 54 -2.24 -10.67 -9.34
CA PHE A 54 -1.41 -10.34 -10.50
C PHE A 54 -1.59 -11.28 -11.68
N LYS A 55 -2.12 -12.49 -11.47
CA LYS A 55 -2.20 -13.55 -12.48
C LYS A 55 -3.63 -13.99 -12.74
N ASP A 56 -3.90 -14.43 -13.96
CA ASP A 56 -5.14 -15.11 -14.32
C ASP A 56 -5.09 -16.61 -13.95
N LYS A 57 -6.17 -17.33 -14.22
CA LYS A 57 -6.25 -18.78 -13.94
C LYS A 57 -5.23 -19.61 -14.72
N GLY A 58 -4.70 -19.10 -15.81
CA GLY A 58 -3.64 -19.73 -16.61
C GLY A 58 -2.24 -19.37 -16.15
N GLY A 59 -2.09 -18.56 -15.08
CA GLY A 59 -0.80 -18.11 -14.57
C GLY A 59 -0.19 -16.94 -15.36
N LYS A 60 -0.89 -16.41 -16.37
CA LYS A 60 -0.46 -15.24 -17.15
C LYS A 60 -0.74 -13.96 -16.37
N GLU A 61 0.16 -12.99 -16.51
CA GLU A 61 -0.01 -11.66 -15.92
C GLU A 61 -1.27 -10.97 -16.45
N VAL A 62 -2.03 -10.36 -15.54
CA VAL A 62 -3.25 -9.64 -15.90
C VAL A 62 -2.94 -8.27 -16.50
N SER A 63 -3.88 -7.71 -17.26
CA SER A 63 -3.76 -6.35 -17.79
C SER A 63 -3.80 -5.31 -16.67
N ALA A 64 -3.25 -4.12 -16.92
CA ALA A 64 -3.32 -2.97 -15.99
C ALA A 64 -4.78 -2.63 -15.61
N ARG A 65 -5.72 -2.75 -16.55
CA ARG A 65 -7.16 -2.54 -16.30
C ARG A 65 -7.72 -3.56 -15.30
N GLU A 66 -7.37 -4.83 -15.47
CA GLU A 66 -7.83 -5.90 -14.57
C GLU A 66 -7.19 -5.77 -13.20
N LEU A 67 -5.87 -5.49 -13.13
CA LEU A 67 -5.18 -5.28 -11.86
C LEU A 67 -5.76 -4.08 -11.10
N ARG A 68 -6.04 -2.97 -11.79
CA ARG A 68 -6.70 -1.81 -11.21
C ARG A 68 -8.07 -2.16 -10.62
N LYS A 69 -8.86 -2.98 -11.33
CA LYS A 69 -10.16 -3.45 -10.83
C LYS A 69 -10.00 -4.29 -9.56
N ARG A 70 -9.11 -5.27 -9.58
CA ARG A 70 -8.84 -6.15 -8.41
C ARG A 70 -8.35 -5.36 -7.20
N MET A 71 -7.45 -4.40 -7.40
CA MET A 71 -6.97 -3.50 -6.35
C MET A 71 -8.11 -2.67 -5.78
N LYS A 72 -8.97 -2.12 -6.63
CA LYS A 72 -10.16 -1.37 -6.20
C LYS A 72 -11.08 -2.25 -5.35
N ASP A 73 -11.44 -3.42 -5.85
CA ASP A 73 -12.36 -4.34 -5.16
C ASP A 73 -11.79 -4.75 -3.79
N HIS A 74 -10.47 -5.03 -3.72
CA HIS A 74 -9.78 -5.32 -2.46
C HIS A 74 -9.88 -4.15 -1.47
N ILE A 75 -9.46 -2.95 -1.89
CA ILE A 75 -9.44 -1.77 -1.01
C ILE A 75 -10.85 -1.44 -0.51
N TYR A 76 -11.85 -1.43 -1.39
CA TYR A 76 -13.22 -1.14 -1.00
C TYR A 76 -13.79 -2.16 -0.01
N LYS A 77 -13.42 -3.44 -0.17
CA LYS A 77 -13.89 -4.49 0.73
C LYS A 77 -13.22 -4.42 2.10
N ILE A 78 -11.90 -4.15 2.13
CA ILE A 78 -11.14 -4.10 3.39
C ILE A 78 -11.36 -2.76 4.10
N ALA A 79 -10.99 -1.63 3.48
CA ALA A 79 -11.11 -0.33 4.10
C ALA A 79 -12.58 0.04 4.36
N GLY A 80 -13.49 -0.33 3.45
CA GLY A 80 -14.91 -0.10 3.64
C GLY A 80 -15.53 -0.88 4.82
N ARG A 81 -15.02 -2.11 5.12
CA ARG A 81 -15.46 -2.87 6.30
C ARG A 81 -15.15 -2.13 7.61
N TYR A 82 -13.98 -1.52 7.69
CA TYR A 82 -13.50 -0.84 8.90
C TYR A 82 -13.66 0.68 8.83
N ARG A 83 -14.51 1.18 7.94
CA ARG A 83 -14.74 2.61 7.77
C ARG A 83 -15.06 3.30 9.10
N GLY A 84 -14.30 4.37 9.41
CA GLY A 84 -14.44 5.15 10.64
C GLY A 84 -13.88 4.47 11.89
N ARG A 85 -13.34 3.25 11.78
CA ARG A 85 -12.76 2.49 12.89
C ARG A 85 -11.23 2.49 12.88
N ILE A 86 -10.62 2.72 11.72
CA ILE A 86 -9.17 2.77 11.52
C ILE A 86 -8.73 4.23 11.51
N ALA A 87 -7.83 4.60 12.41
CA ALA A 87 -7.33 5.99 12.48
C ALA A 87 -6.38 6.32 11.32
N TYR A 88 -5.55 5.35 10.92
CA TYR A 88 -4.55 5.51 9.87
C TYR A 88 -4.51 4.26 8.98
N TRP A 89 -4.47 4.43 7.67
CA TRP A 89 -4.16 3.35 6.73
C TRP A 89 -2.76 3.52 6.15
N ASP A 90 -1.92 2.52 6.27
CA ASP A 90 -0.76 2.34 5.41
C ASP A 90 -1.28 1.89 4.04
N VAL A 91 -1.56 2.86 3.15
CA VAL A 91 -2.22 2.60 1.86
C VAL A 91 -1.31 1.82 0.94
N VAL A 92 -0.07 2.29 0.79
CA VAL A 92 0.97 1.61 0.01
C VAL A 92 2.21 1.44 0.85
N ASN A 93 2.75 0.22 0.86
CA ASN A 93 3.96 -0.14 1.58
C ASN A 93 5.11 -0.45 0.62
N GLU A 94 6.29 0.14 0.89
CA GLU A 94 7.58 -0.18 0.28
C GLU A 94 7.65 -0.09 -1.25
N ALA A 95 7.07 0.96 -1.83
CA ALA A 95 7.12 1.17 -3.28
C ALA A 95 8.47 1.72 -3.79
N VAL A 96 9.36 2.14 -2.88
CA VAL A 96 10.64 2.75 -3.22
C VAL A 96 11.81 1.87 -2.74
N LYS A 97 12.86 1.76 -3.55
CA LYS A 97 14.09 1.06 -3.20
C LYS A 97 15.33 1.88 -3.52
N LEU A 98 16.39 1.66 -2.75
CA LEU A 98 17.73 2.15 -3.05
C LEU A 98 18.48 1.16 -3.95
N ARG A 99 19.26 1.69 -4.87
CA ARG A 99 20.22 0.94 -5.68
C ARG A 99 21.53 1.71 -5.78
N THR A 100 22.65 0.98 -5.77
CA THR A 100 23.94 1.52 -6.15
C THR A 100 24.06 1.52 -7.67
N VAL A 101 24.26 2.68 -8.26
CA VAL A 101 24.46 2.89 -9.71
C VAL A 101 25.79 3.61 -9.93
N LYS A 102 26.29 3.63 -11.17
CA LYS A 102 27.42 4.49 -11.54
C LYS A 102 26.89 5.87 -11.96
N ASP A 103 27.54 6.93 -11.48
CA ASP A 103 27.31 8.29 -11.96
C ASP A 103 28.04 8.55 -13.30
N GLU A 104 27.97 9.76 -13.83
CA GLU A 104 28.59 10.18 -15.08
C GLU A 104 30.11 10.06 -15.04
N ASN A 105 30.72 10.10 -13.88
CA ASN A 105 32.16 9.97 -13.64
C ASN A 105 32.61 8.53 -13.33
N GLY A 106 31.65 7.56 -13.36
CA GLY A 106 31.92 6.16 -13.06
C GLY A 106 31.94 5.82 -11.57
N ASN A 107 31.68 6.77 -10.65
CA ASN A 107 31.65 6.54 -9.22
C ASN A 107 30.39 5.79 -8.82
N ARG A 108 30.49 4.94 -7.79
CA ARG A 108 29.34 4.25 -7.22
C ARG A 108 28.56 5.18 -6.30
N VAL A 109 27.31 5.45 -6.64
CA VAL A 109 26.40 6.30 -5.87
C VAL A 109 25.08 5.58 -5.62
N GLU A 110 24.48 5.79 -4.46
CA GLU A 110 23.12 5.33 -4.23
C GLU A 110 22.10 6.28 -4.85
N LYS A 111 21.07 5.71 -5.48
CA LYS A 111 19.89 6.44 -5.95
C LYS A 111 18.62 5.69 -5.53
N ALA A 112 17.55 6.44 -5.29
CA ALA A 112 16.24 5.90 -5.06
C ALA A 112 15.47 5.73 -6.38
N PHE A 113 14.69 4.66 -6.46
CA PHE A 113 13.88 4.30 -7.62
C PHE A 113 12.57 3.69 -7.15
N PHE A 114 11.55 3.74 -7.99
CA PHE A 114 10.39 2.88 -7.78
C PHE A 114 10.81 1.40 -7.78
N ARG A 115 10.25 0.64 -6.86
CA ARG A 115 10.45 -0.81 -6.81
C ARG A 115 9.75 -1.45 -8.00
N GLU A 116 10.46 -2.28 -8.74
CA GLU A 116 9.93 -3.08 -9.85
C GLU A 116 9.07 -4.24 -9.32
N SER A 117 8.05 -3.89 -8.55
CA SER A 117 7.02 -4.82 -8.09
C SER A 117 6.01 -5.09 -9.21
N PRO A 118 5.22 -6.17 -9.16
CA PRO A 118 4.14 -6.38 -10.12
C PRO A 118 3.14 -5.22 -10.21
N TRP A 119 2.90 -4.51 -9.11
CA TRP A 119 2.10 -3.28 -9.10
C TRP A 119 2.67 -2.23 -10.05
N TYR A 120 3.98 -1.98 -9.94
CA TYR A 120 4.65 -0.97 -10.74
C TYR A 120 4.89 -1.43 -12.19
N THR A 121 5.28 -2.68 -12.40
CA THR A 121 5.58 -3.19 -13.76
C THR A 121 4.33 -3.26 -14.64
N ILE A 122 3.15 -3.55 -14.04
CA ILE A 122 1.89 -3.64 -14.77
C ILE A 122 1.21 -2.27 -14.91
N MET A 123 1.22 -1.42 -13.87
CA MET A 123 0.43 -0.19 -13.84
C MET A 123 1.25 1.11 -13.90
N GLY A 124 2.59 1.02 -13.80
CA GLY A 124 3.44 2.20 -13.61
C GLY A 124 3.11 2.92 -12.30
N GLU A 125 3.47 4.20 -12.19
CA GLU A 125 3.18 5.02 -10.98
C GLU A 125 1.68 5.18 -10.68
N ARG A 126 0.83 4.91 -11.66
CA ARG A 126 -0.62 5.07 -11.51
C ARG A 126 -1.21 4.20 -10.40
N PHE A 127 -0.59 3.07 -10.04
CA PHE A 127 -1.09 2.25 -8.95
C PHE A 127 -1.11 3.00 -7.61
N LEU A 128 -0.13 3.89 -7.36
CA LEU A 128 -0.09 4.74 -6.16
C LEU A 128 -1.30 5.68 -6.12
N GLU A 129 -1.52 6.42 -7.21
CA GLU A 129 -2.63 7.37 -7.33
C GLU A 129 -3.99 6.67 -7.13
N ASP A 130 -4.18 5.54 -7.82
CA ASP A 130 -5.41 4.76 -7.72
C ASP A 130 -5.61 4.19 -6.29
N ALA A 131 -4.56 3.68 -5.64
CA ALA A 131 -4.64 3.15 -4.28
C ALA A 131 -5.10 4.22 -3.29
N PHE A 132 -4.47 5.39 -3.29
CA PHE A 132 -4.85 6.50 -2.40
C PHE A 132 -6.28 7.01 -2.67
N LYS A 133 -6.67 7.19 -3.93
CA LYS A 133 -8.03 7.62 -4.29
C LYS A 133 -9.09 6.59 -3.89
N PHE A 134 -8.81 5.30 -4.07
CA PHE A 134 -9.75 4.25 -3.67
C PHE A 134 -9.89 4.17 -2.16
N THR A 135 -8.78 4.31 -1.41
CA THR A 135 -8.83 4.28 0.06
C THR A 135 -9.59 5.49 0.60
N ALA A 136 -9.30 6.70 0.11
CA ALA A 136 -10.04 7.92 0.51
C ALA A 136 -11.55 7.81 0.24
N ALA A 137 -11.94 7.13 -0.84
CA ALA A 137 -13.36 6.91 -1.14
C ALA A 137 -14.00 5.80 -0.27
N ALA A 138 -13.22 4.79 0.12
CA ALA A 138 -13.71 3.68 0.94
C ALA A 138 -13.80 4.05 2.42
N ASP A 139 -12.82 4.80 2.93
CA ASP A 139 -12.73 5.26 4.32
C ASP A 139 -12.27 6.73 4.36
N PRO A 140 -13.20 7.69 4.21
CA PRO A 140 -12.88 9.10 4.11
C PRO A 140 -12.46 9.74 5.45
N ASP A 141 -12.69 9.06 6.57
CA ASP A 141 -12.41 9.57 7.90
C ASP A 141 -10.98 9.22 8.36
N ALA A 142 -10.36 8.22 7.74
CA ALA A 142 -9.01 7.79 8.07
C ALA A 142 -7.94 8.72 7.51
N LYS A 143 -6.79 8.78 8.20
CA LYS A 143 -5.56 9.38 7.67
C LYS A 143 -4.84 8.38 6.79
N LEU A 144 -4.35 8.83 5.62
CA LEU A 144 -3.75 7.98 4.61
C LEU A 144 -2.23 8.16 4.56
N LEU A 145 -1.50 7.08 4.80
CA LEU A 145 -0.05 7.08 4.88
C LEU A 145 0.57 6.30 3.72
N TYR A 146 1.71 6.77 3.27
CA TYR A 146 2.69 5.95 2.57
C TYR A 146 3.67 5.39 3.61
N ASN A 147 3.92 4.09 3.64
CA ASN A 147 4.86 3.49 4.60
C ASN A 147 6.07 2.88 3.90
N ASP A 148 7.27 3.07 4.47
CA ASP A 148 8.50 2.46 3.94
C ASP A 148 9.59 2.39 5.02
N PHE A 149 10.58 1.53 4.85
CA PHE A 149 11.73 1.38 5.73
C PHE A 149 12.96 2.14 5.19
N THR A 150 14.03 2.25 6.01
CA THR A 150 15.28 2.95 5.64
C THR A 150 15.05 4.43 5.28
N MET A 151 14.06 5.08 5.89
CA MET A 151 13.74 6.48 5.67
C MET A 151 14.76 7.45 6.28
N THR A 152 15.71 6.95 7.08
CA THR A 152 16.89 7.71 7.52
C THR A 152 17.89 7.99 6.40
N ASN A 153 17.81 7.28 5.26
CA ASN A 153 18.61 7.59 4.08
C ASN A 153 18.06 8.84 3.38
N PRO A 154 18.82 9.95 3.28
CA PRO A 154 18.30 11.22 2.77
C PRO A 154 17.84 11.15 1.31
N LYS A 155 18.47 10.31 0.49
CA LYS A 155 18.08 10.17 -0.94
C LYS A 155 16.74 9.45 -1.07
N LYS A 156 16.49 8.45 -0.24
CA LYS A 156 15.19 7.76 -0.21
C LYS A 156 14.11 8.67 0.37
N ALA A 157 14.42 9.33 1.47
CA ALA A 157 13.49 10.27 2.10
C ALA A 157 13.07 11.40 1.14
N GLN A 158 14.01 11.98 0.40
CA GLN A 158 13.71 13.01 -0.59
C GLN A 158 12.84 12.47 -1.73
N PHE A 159 13.18 11.31 -2.27
CA PHE A 159 12.36 10.67 -3.34
C PHE A 159 10.92 10.41 -2.88
N VAL A 160 10.74 9.89 -1.66
CA VAL A 160 9.42 9.65 -1.09
C VAL A 160 8.67 10.97 -0.86
N ALA A 161 9.34 12.01 -0.36
CA ALA A 161 8.73 13.34 -0.16
C ALA A 161 8.25 13.93 -1.50
N ASP A 162 9.05 13.82 -2.56
CA ASP A 162 8.69 14.30 -3.91
C ASP A 162 7.53 13.48 -4.49
N MET A 163 7.55 12.17 -4.33
CA MET A 163 6.46 11.26 -4.72
C MET A 163 5.15 11.64 -4.01
N CYS A 164 5.16 11.79 -2.70
CA CYS A 164 3.98 12.17 -1.92
C CYS A 164 3.46 13.57 -2.30
N THR A 165 4.37 14.52 -2.54
CA THR A 165 4.02 15.86 -3.02
C THR A 165 3.35 15.81 -4.40
N ASN A 166 3.87 14.98 -5.30
CA ASN A 166 3.27 14.78 -6.63
C ASN A 166 1.86 14.16 -6.54
N LEU A 167 1.68 13.16 -5.67
CA LEU A 167 0.36 12.56 -5.41
C LEU A 167 -0.64 13.61 -4.90
N ARG A 168 -0.24 14.47 -3.95
CA ARG A 168 -1.09 15.57 -3.45
C ARG A 168 -1.46 16.54 -4.57
N ARG A 169 -0.53 16.90 -5.46
CA ARG A 169 -0.81 17.77 -6.63
C ARG A 169 -1.82 17.15 -7.59
N LYS A 170 -1.88 15.81 -7.66
CA LYS A 170 -2.88 15.06 -8.45
C LYS A 170 -4.21 14.87 -7.71
N GLY A 171 -4.40 15.53 -6.56
CA GLY A 171 -5.62 15.48 -5.78
C GLY A 171 -5.78 14.21 -4.92
N CYS A 172 -4.69 13.50 -4.62
CA CYS A 172 -4.72 12.39 -3.68
C CYS A 172 -4.59 12.92 -2.25
N GLN A 173 -5.38 12.35 -1.33
CA GLN A 173 -5.15 12.50 0.09
C GLN A 173 -3.91 11.69 0.47
N VAL A 174 -2.85 12.36 0.94
CA VAL A 174 -1.65 11.74 1.52
C VAL A 174 -1.32 12.53 2.77
N ASP A 175 -1.68 12.02 3.94
CA ASP A 175 -1.57 12.75 5.21
C ASP A 175 -0.16 12.67 5.81
N GLY A 176 0.57 11.60 5.53
CA GLY A 176 1.90 11.42 6.08
C GLY A 176 2.69 10.25 5.48
N VAL A 177 3.85 10.03 6.08
CA VAL A 177 4.76 8.92 5.79
C VAL A 177 5.02 8.17 7.09
N GLY A 178 4.80 6.84 7.06
CA GLY A 178 5.19 5.91 8.11
C GLY A 178 6.58 5.30 7.86
N PHE A 179 7.28 4.94 8.93
CA PHE A 179 8.59 4.26 8.87
C PHE A 179 8.94 3.56 10.19
#